data_9b0a54a40cd9a83cddf9831d8bd841da
#
_entry.id   9b0a54a40cd9a83cddf9831d8bd841da
#
_cell.length_a   1.000
_cell.length_b   1.000
_cell.length_c   1.000
_cell.angle_alpha   90.00
_cell.angle_beta   90.00
_cell.angle_gamma   90.00
#
_symmetry.space_group_name_H-M   'P 1'
#
loop_
_entity.id
_entity.type
_entity.pdbx_description
1 polymer ?
#
loop_
_entity_poly.entity_id
_entity_poly.type
_entity_poly.pdbx_seq_one_letter_code
_entity_poly.pdbx_strand_id
1 'polypeptide(L)'
;PETIFVLPIGHVVSSKGEFDVDEESYKAMKAQIAKRGVDLVVDYEHQTLKGCEAPAAGWVKELKLEDGQIKAVVEWTPRGARYLENKEYRYLSPVVNVRKADNKAVGLHSLALTNTPAIEGMNPIVNSDNFEGGQHSMDIKKLAELLGLGEDATEEQVMEALKACLAENRSLKEAEKQPPENVVANKAVCELLGLKAGAAAEDVTAKIMELK
;
A
#
# COMPACT_ATOMS: atom_id res chain seq x y z
N PRO A 1 16.56 14.39 17.81
CA PRO A 1 15.34 14.53 17.02
C PRO A 1 15.44 13.72 15.74
N GLU A 2 14.38 13.00 15.40
CA GLU A 2 14.28 12.18 14.18
C GLU A 2 13.29 12.81 13.20
N THR A 3 13.55 12.67 11.89
CA THR A 3 12.62 13.11 10.85
C THR A 3 11.79 11.90 10.40
N ILE A 4 10.47 12.00 10.56
CA ILE A 4 9.54 10.89 10.38
C ILE A 4 8.46 11.27 9.39
N PHE A 5 8.08 10.32 8.53
CA PHE A 5 6.96 10.45 7.60
C PHE A 5 5.63 10.61 8.35
N VAL A 6 4.81 11.57 7.90
CA VAL A 6 3.48 11.87 8.46
C VAL A 6 2.38 11.67 7.43
N LEU A 7 2.49 12.30 6.25
CA LEU A 7 1.47 12.26 5.18
C LEU A 7 2.13 12.34 3.80
N PRO A 8 1.64 11.59 2.81
CA PRO A 8 2.00 11.80 1.41
C PRO A 8 1.30 13.06 0.86
N ILE A 9 1.86 13.68 -0.16
CA ILE A 9 1.13 14.62 -1.03
C ILE A 9 0.29 13.79 -2.00
N GLY A 10 -0.96 14.21 -2.21
CA GLY A 10 -1.93 13.59 -3.10
C GLY A 10 -3.19 13.16 -2.38
N HIS A 11 -3.90 12.20 -2.98
CA HIS A 11 -5.11 11.62 -2.42
C HIS A 11 -4.76 10.56 -1.38
N VAL A 12 -5.36 10.66 -0.20
CA VAL A 12 -5.11 9.78 0.96
C VAL A 12 -6.39 9.03 1.33
N VAL A 13 -6.29 7.70 1.36
CA VAL A 13 -7.37 6.82 1.82
C VAL A 13 -7.04 6.33 3.23
N SER A 14 -8.00 6.44 4.12
CA SER A 14 -7.88 5.96 5.50
C SER A 14 -9.13 5.21 5.94
N SER A 15 -9.03 4.45 7.02
CA SER A 15 -10.17 3.77 7.64
C SER A 15 -11.25 4.73 8.18
N LYS A 16 -10.98 6.04 8.20
CA LYS A 16 -11.88 7.10 8.66
C LYS A 16 -12.45 7.97 7.55
N GLY A 17 -12.09 7.70 6.30
CA GLY A 17 -12.48 8.44 5.11
C GLY A 17 -11.28 8.86 4.28
N GLU A 18 -11.57 9.58 3.22
CA GLU A 18 -10.61 10.01 2.22
C GLU A 18 -10.41 11.52 2.31
N PHE A 19 -9.23 12.01 1.96
CA PHE A 19 -8.92 13.43 1.92
C PHE A 19 -7.72 13.71 1.04
N ASP A 20 -7.55 14.97 0.62
CA ASP A 20 -6.44 15.39 -0.22
C ASP A 20 -5.40 16.18 0.59
N VAL A 21 -4.14 16.00 0.24
CA VAL A 21 -2.98 16.67 0.84
C VAL A 21 -2.17 17.33 -0.26
N ASP A 22 -1.90 18.63 -0.14
CA ASP A 22 -1.07 19.39 -1.07
C ASP A 22 -0.16 20.39 -0.34
N GLU A 23 0.49 21.28 -1.08
CA GLU A 23 1.30 22.34 -0.47
C GLU A 23 0.48 23.33 0.38
N GLU A 24 -0.79 23.56 0.03
CA GLU A 24 -1.69 24.40 0.83
C GLU A 24 -1.94 23.73 2.19
N SER A 25 -2.17 22.40 2.17
CA SER A 25 -2.31 21.58 3.37
C SER A 25 -1.09 21.71 4.30
N TYR A 26 0.12 21.58 3.75
CA TYR A 26 1.35 21.75 4.52
C TYR A 26 1.46 23.15 5.14
N LYS A 27 1.24 24.19 4.33
CA LYS A 27 1.29 25.58 4.80
C LYS A 27 0.25 25.85 5.90
N ALA A 28 -0.97 25.33 5.73
CA ALA A 28 -2.04 25.46 6.71
C ALA A 28 -1.72 24.75 8.03
N MET A 29 -1.21 23.52 7.99
CA MET A 29 -0.79 22.76 9.17
C MET A 29 0.34 23.49 9.91
N LYS A 30 1.36 23.96 9.20
CA LYS A 30 2.49 24.70 9.77
C LYS A 30 2.03 26.01 10.42
N ALA A 31 1.14 26.77 9.78
CA ALA A 31 0.56 27.99 10.32
C ALA A 31 -0.29 27.72 11.56
N GLN A 32 -1.08 26.64 11.56
CA GLN A 32 -1.89 26.23 12.71
C GLN A 32 -1.01 25.92 13.93
N ILE A 33 0.06 25.14 13.76
CA ILE A 33 1.00 24.81 14.84
C ILE A 33 1.67 26.06 15.38
N ALA A 34 2.16 26.94 14.49
CA ALA A 34 2.77 28.20 14.89
C ALA A 34 1.80 29.10 15.67
N LYS A 35 0.54 29.22 15.21
CA LYS A 35 -0.51 30.00 15.91
C LYS A 35 -0.84 29.41 17.27
N ARG A 36 -0.75 28.10 17.45
CA ARG A 36 -1.03 27.41 18.70
C ARG A 36 -0.03 27.76 19.81
N GLY A 37 1.23 28.05 19.45
CA GLY A 37 2.29 28.48 20.38
C GLY A 37 2.77 27.38 21.33
N VAL A 38 2.40 26.13 21.09
CA VAL A 38 2.86 24.93 21.83
C VAL A 38 3.20 23.81 20.86
N ASP A 39 4.15 22.98 21.26
CA ASP A 39 4.55 21.84 20.45
C ASP A 39 3.37 20.88 20.21
N LEU A 40 3.32 20.30 19.04
CA LEU A 40 2.34 19.26 18.72
C LEU A 40 2.75 17.95 19.39
N VAL A 41 1.81 17.34 20.12
CA VAL A 41 2.07 16.09 20.84
C VAL A 41 2.07 14.89 19.90
N VAL A 42 2.99 13.97 20.16
CA VAL A 42 2.89 12.57 19.74
C VAL A 42 2.45 11.78 20.97
N ASP A 43 1.23 11.23 20.95
CA ASP A 43 0.68 10.42 22.04
C ASP A 43 0.78 8.91 21.75
N TYR A 44 0.15 8.09 22.59
CA TYR A 44 -0.01 6.65 22.37
C TYR A 44 -1.48 6.36 22.04
N GLU A 45 -1.73 5.63 20.95
CA GLU A 45 -3.04 5.11 20.58
C GLU A 45 -4.15 6.18 20.55
N HIS A 46 -3.81 7.41 20.14
CA HIS A 46 -4.76 8.53 20.08
C HIS A 46 -5.43 8.84 21.43
N GLN A 47 -4.72 8.71 22.55
CA GLN A 47 -5.26 8.94 23.89
C GLN A 47 -5.72 10.37 24.10
N THR A 48 -5.08 11.37 23.46
CA THR A 48 -5.52 12.77 23.49
C THR A 48 -6.95 13.00 23.00
N LEU A 49 -7.51 12.07 22.22
CA LEU A 49 -8.88 12.13 21.73
C LEU A 49 -9.89 11.41 22.65
N LYS A 50 -9.41 10.62 23.60
CA LYS A 50 -10.27 9.72 24.40
C LYS A 50 -10.68 10.26 25.75
N GLY A 51 -10.21 11.46 26.14
CA GLY A 51 -10.49 12.05 27.45
C GLY A 51 -9.91 11.25 28.62
N CYS A 52 -8.89 10.43 28.38
CA CYS A 52 -8.13 9.70 29.39
C CYS A 52 -6.74 10.32 29.58
N GLU A 53 -5.95 9.76 30.49
CA GLU A 53 -4.55 10.13 30.64
C GLU A 53 -3.81 9.88 29.32
N ALA A 54 -3.14 10.92 28.81
CA ALA A 54 -2.49 10.92 27.50
C ALA A 54 -1.04 11.40 27.63
N PRO A 55 -0.13 10.58 28.16
CA PRO A 55 1.28 10.92 28.26
C PRO A 55 1.87 11.08 26.84
N ALA A 56 2.79 12.03 26.69
CA ALA A 56 3.49 12.23 25.44
C ALA A 56 4.52 11.11 25.20
N ALA A 57 4.51 10.58 23.98
CA ALA A 57 5.59 9.74 23.46
C ALA A 57 6.72 10.60 22.88
N GLY A 58 6.38 11.76 22.35
CA GLY A 58 7.31 12.71 21.76
C GLY A 58 6.63 14.06 21.45
N TRP A 59 7.43 14.96 20.93
CA TRP A 59 7.01 16.33 20.58
C TRP A 59 7.49 16.68 19.19
N VAL A 60 6.59 17.15 18.34
CA VAL A 60 6.92 17.65 17.01
C VAL A 60 7.52 19.06 17.14
N LYS A 61 8.76 19.21 16.71
CA LYS A 61 9.47 20.49 16.72
C LYS A 61 9.28 21.25 15.42
N GLU A 62 9.16 20.54 14.30
CA GLU A 62 9.02 21.15 12.99
C GLU A 62 8.27 20.22 12.04
N LEU A 63 7.52 20.82 11.09
CA LEU A 63 7.03 20.12 9.90
C LEU A 63 7.86 20.54 8.68
N LYS A 64 8.22 19.58 7.85
CA LYS A 64 8.95 19.75 6.59
C LYS A 64 8.16 19.18 5.45
N LEU A 65 8.31 19.80 4.28
CA LEU A 65 7.83 19.25 3.01
C LEU A 65 9.05 18.86 2.19
N GLU A 66 9.29 17.57 2.08
CA GLU A 66 10.44 16.99 1.41
C GLU A 66 9.99 15.76 0.60
N ASP A 67 10.49 15.61 -0.62
CA ASP A 67 10.25 14.45 -1.49
C ASP A 67 8.76 14.13 -1.73
N GLY A 68 7.91 15.17 -1.83
CA GLY A 68 6.47 14.98 -1.98
C GLY A 68 5.77 14.43 -0.73
N GLN A 69 6.37 14.62 0.44
CA GLN A 69 5.87 14.11 1.72
C GLN A 69 5.91 15.17 2.80
N ILE A 70 4.90 15.20 3.65
CA ILE A 70 4.95 15.95 4.90
C ILE A 70 5.65 15.07 5.94
N LYS A 71 6.77 15.55 6.46
CA LYS A 71 7.57 14.91 7.50
C LYS A 71 7.54 15.74 8.77
N ALA A 72 7.68 15.11 9.93
CA ALA A 72 7.81 15.76 11.22
C ALA A 72 9.19 15.50 11.82
N VAL A 73 9.83 16.56 12.33
CA VAL A 73 11.00 16.43 13.21
C VAL A 73 10.48 16.20 14.62
N VAL A 74 10.71 15.02 15.17
CA VAL A 74 10.19 14.60 16.47
C VAL A 74 11.32 14.46 17.49
N GLU A 75 11.10 14.98 18.68
CA GLU A 75 11.91 14.73 19.87
C GLU A 75 11.17 13.73 20.76
N TRP A 76 11.70 12.52 20.85
CA TRP A 76 11.10 11.45 21.63
C TRP A 76 11.33 11.64 23.13
N THR A 77 10.33 11.31 23.95
CA THR A 77 10.54 11.10 25.38
C THR A 77 11.37 9.80 25.59
N PRO A 78 12.05 9.65 26.74
CA PRO A 78 12.78 8.41 27.02
C PRO A 78 11.91 7.15 26.94
N ARG A 79 10.62 7.26 27.27
CA ARG A 79 9.66 6.16 27.16
C ARG A 79 9.29 5.87 25.71
N GLY A 80 9.04 6.93 24.92
CA GLY A 80 8.74 6.81 23.49
C GLY A 80 9.90 6.16 22.72
N ALA A 81 11.12 6.66 22.94
CA ALA A 81 12.33 6.10 22.33
C ALA A 81 12.49 4.61 22.64
N ARG A 82 12.35 4.21 23.90
CA ARG A 82 12.45 2.80 24.31
C ARG A 82 11.40 1.91 23.67
N TYR A 83 10.17 2.36 23.51
CA TYR A 83 9.12 1.61 22.82
C TYR A 83 9.44 1.42 21.34
N LEU A 84 10.04 2.40 20.70
CA LEU A 84 10.49 2.30 19.30
C LEU A 84 11.69 1.37 19.16
N GLU A 85 12.72 1.52 20.01
CA GLU A 85 13.91 0.65 20.04
C GLU A 85 13.54 -0.82 20.23
N ASN A 86 12.61 -1.10 21.16
CA ASN A 86 12.11 -2.44 21.42
C ASN A 86 11.07 -2.93 20.39
N LYS A 87 10.72 -2.09 19.41
CA LYS A 87 9.70 -2.39 18.39
C LYS A 87 8.31 -2.71 18.97
N GLU A 88 8.01 -2.18 20.16
CA GLU A 88 6.70 -2.32 20.79
C GLU A 88 5.65 -1.42 20.11
N TYR A 89 6.08 -0.28 19.53
CA TYR A 89 5.34 0.52 18.58
C TYR A 89 6.11 0.65 17.27
N ARG A 90 5.40 0.69 16.14
CA ARG A 90 6.03 0.66 14.82
C ARG A 90 5.61 1.78 13.88
N TYR A 91 4.42 2.34 14.04
CA TYR A 91 3.83 3.26 13.10
C TYR A 91 3.42 4.57 13.75
N LEU A 92 3.34 5.61 12.93
CA LEU A 92 2.78 6.90 13.29
C LEU A 92 1.40 7.05 12.62
N SER A 93 0.41 7.52 13.36
CA SER A 93 -0.92 7.81 12.83
C SER A 93 -1.27 9.27 13.06
N PRO A 94 -1.45 10.09 12.00
CA PRO A 94 -1.83 11.49 12.15
C PRO A 94 -3.34 11.66 12.37
N VAL A 95 -3.70 12.64 13.20
CA VAL A 95 -5.06 13.13 13.33
C VAL A 95 -5.17 14.45 12.57
N VAL A 96 -5.81 14.41 11.42
CA VAL A 96 -5.95 15.57 10.53
C VAL A 96 -7.31 16.23 10.66
N ASN A 97 -7.33 17.56 10.49
CA ASN A 97 -8.56 18.33 10.33
C ASN A 97 -8.80 18.52 8.82
N VAL A 98 -9.90 17.96 8.33
CA VAL A 98 -10.28 18.05 6.93
C VAL A 98 -11.30 19.16 6.72
N ARG A 99 -11.06 20.02 5.74
CA ARG A 99 -11.98 21.08 5.32
C ARG A 99 -13.10 20.49 4.47
N LYS A 100 -14.36 20.65 4.92
CA LYS A 100 -15.51 20.03 4.25
C LYS A 100 -15.78 20.56 2.84
N ALA A 101 -15.33 21.76 2.51
CA ALA A 101 -15.64 22.39 1.23
C ALA A 101 -14.93 21.72 0.05
N ASP A 102 -13.74 21.20 0.25
CA ASP A 102 -12.85 20.65 -0.79
C ASP A 102 -12.11 19.40 -0.37
N ASN A 103 -12.48 18.84 0.77
CA ASN A 103 -11.92 17.61 1.33
C ASN A 103 -10.39 17.66 1.58
N LYS A 104 -9.81 18.84 1.73
CA LYS A 104 -8.38 19.01 2.01
C LYS A 104 -8.06 18.92 3.48
N ALA A 105 -6.95 18.27 3.81
CA ALA A 105 -6.37 18.28 5.14
C ALA A 105 -5.73 19.66 5.40
N VAL A 106 -6.27 20.43 6.34
CA VAL A 106 -5.84 21.82 6.62
C VAL A 106 -5.33 22.02 8.03
N GLY A 107 -5.24 20.97 8.82
CA GLY A 107 -4.73 21.03 10.18
C GLY A 107 -4.26 19.69 10.68
N LEU A 108 -3.37 19.73 11.66
CA LEU A 108 -2.85 18.55 12.34
C LEU A 108 -3.12 18.71 13.84
N HIS A 109 -3.98 17.84 14.38
CA HIS A 109 -4.36 17.89 15.80
C HIS A 109 -3.31 17.27 16.71
N SER A 110 -2.86 16.07 16.37
CA SER A 110 -1.87 15.28 17.10
C SER A 110 -1.32 14.19 16.20
N LEU A 111 -0.24 13.56 16.61
CA LEU A 111 0.27 12.31 16.08
C LEU A 111 0.14 11.24 17.15
N ALA A 112 0.04 9.99 16.77
CA ALA A 112 0.05 8.88 17.71
C ALA A 112 1.01 7.78 17.32
N LEU A 113 1.75 7.25 18.29
CA LEU A 113 2.38 5.95 18.14
C LEU A 113 1.32 4.85 18.23
N THR A 114 1.26 3.98 17.24
CA THR A 114 0.28 2.89 17.16
C THR A 114 0.83 1.71 16.37
N ASN A 115 0.19 0.56 16.52
CA ASN A 115 0.45 -0.60 15.67
C ASN A 115 -0.66 -0.79 14.60
N THR A 116 -1.71 0.03 14.64
CA THR A 116 -2.84 0.00 13.71
C THR A 116 -3.14 1.40 13.16
N PRO A 117 -2.26 1.95 12.28
CA PRO A 117 -2.47 3.27 11.71
C PRO A 117 -3.74 3.30 10.85
N ALA A 118 -4.44 4.44 10.84
CA ALA A 118 -5.67 4.61 10.06
C ALA A 118 -5.41 4.72 8.55
N ILE A 119 -4.24 5.20 8.15
CA ILE A 119 -3.81 5.31 6.74
C ILE A 119 -3.07 4.04 6.39
N GLU A 120 -3.47 3.40 5.28
CA GLU A 120 -2.82 2.20 4.77
C GLU A 120 -1.44 2.53 4.15
N GLY A 121 -0.52 1.58 4.23
CA GLY A 121 0.82 1.75 3.64
C GLY A 121 1.76 2.69 4.41
N MET A 122 1.46 3.02 5.68
CA MET A 122 2.37 3.80 6.52
C MET A 122 3.70 3.07 6.75
N ASN A 123 4.81 3.79 6.56
CA ASN A 123 6.14 3.25 6.80
C ASN A 123 6.40 3.04 8.30
N PRO A 124 7.06 1.94 8.70
CA PRO A 124 7.53 1.77 10.08
C PRO A 124 8.53 2.85 10.47
N ILE A 125 8.44 3.36 11.69
CA ILE A 125 9.34 4.41 12.22
C ILE A 125 10.76 3.87 12.42
N VAL A 126 10.90 2.62 12.86
CA VAL A 126 12.17 1.98 13.23
C VAL A 126 12.69 1.11 12.09
N ASN A 127 12.92 1.68 10.93
CA ASN A 127 13.73 1.07 9.87
C ASN A 127 14.65 2.10 9.21
N SER A 128 14.88 3.24 9.87
CA SER A 128 15.69 4.31 9.30
C SER A 128 17.19 4.02 9.26
N ASP A 129 17.67 2.93 9.86
CA ASP A 129 19.10 2.60 9.81
C ASP A 129 19.56 2.05 8.45
N ASN A 130 18.64 1.84 7.48
CA ASN A 130 18.93 1.47 6.10
C ASN A 130 17.85 1.89 5.08
N PHE A 131 17.04 2.91 5.39
CA PHE A 131 16.09 3.45 4.42
C PHE A 131 16.53 4.86 4.02
N GLU A 132 17.46 4.94 3.08
CA GLU A 132 17.59 6.11 2.23
C GLU A 132 16.21 6.39 1.64
N GLY A 133 15.73 7.60 1.87
CA GLY A 133 14.40 8.15 1.63
C GLY A 133 13.54 7.39 0.63
N GLY A 134 12.41 6.88 1.15
CA GLY A 134 11.48 6.11 0.35
C GLY A 134 10.87 6.86 -0.83
N GLN A 135 11.57 6.96 -1.89
CA GLN A 135 11.05 6.50 -3.16
C GLN A 135 11.14 4.98 -3.09
N HIS A 136 10.04 4.27 -3.30
CA HIS A 136 10.14 3.02 -4.01
C HIS A 136 10.68 3.37 -5.42
N SER A 137 11.93 3.73 -5.52
CA SER A 137 12.69 3.33 -6.68
C SER A 137 12.72 1.81 -6.54
N MET A 138 11.74 1.15 -7.10
CA MET A 138 11.83 -0.25 -7.44
C MET A 138 13.25 -0.39 -7.95
N ASP A 139 14.07 -1.21 -7.28
CA ASP A 139 15.47 -1.38 -7.66
C ASP A 139 15.42 -1.88 -9.11
N ILE A 140 15.55 -0.94 -10.05
CA ILE A 140 15.39 -1.18 -11.49
C ILE A 140 16.31 -2.30 -11.91
N LYS A 141 17.49 -2.41 -11.29
CA LYS A 141 18.44 -3.49 -11.53
C LYS A 141 17.88 -4.84 -11.08
N LYS A 142 17.30 -4.88 -9.90
CA LYS A 142 16.72 -6.10 -9.35
C LYS A 142 15.45 -6.52 -10.11
N LEU A 143 14.68 -5.56 -10.59
CA LEU A 143 13.52 -5.80 -11.42
C LEU A 143 13.93 -6.24 -12.84
N ALA A 144 14.98 -5.64 -13.40
CA ALA A 144 15.58 -6.05 -14.67
C ALA A 144 16.06 -7.51 -14.59
N GLU A 145 16.75 -7.88 -13.51
CA GLU A 145 17.20 -9.26 -13.27
C GLU A 145 16.01 -10.24 -13.19
N LEU A 146 14.94 -9.89 -12.44
CA LEU A 146 13.72 -10.71 -12.35
C LEU A 146 12.98 -10.87 -13.66
N LEU A 147 13.06 -9.87 -14.55
CA LEU A 147 12.46 -9.88 -15.89
C LEU A 147 13.40 -10.51 -16.95
N GLY A 148 14.60 -10.98 -16.55
CA GLY A 148 15.59 -11.56 -17.45
C GLY A 148 16.27 -10.54 -18.37
N LEU A 149 16.25 -9.27 -18.00
CA LEU A 149 16.95 -8.18 -18.71
C LEU A 149 18.38 -8.02 -18.14
N GLY A 150 19.28 -7.46 -18.95
CA GLY A 150 20.67 -7.21 -18.52
C GLY A 150 20.76 -6.12 -17.43
N GLU A 151 21.91 -6.07 -16.72
CA GLU A 151 22.17 -5.10 -15.65
C GLU A 151 22.13 -3.63 -16.12
N ASP A 152 22.28 -3.38 -17.41
CA ASP A 152 22.25 -2.07 -18.05
C ASP A 152 20.86 -1.69 -18.61
N ALA A 153 19.81 -2.46 -18.27
CA ALA A 153 18.46 -2.20 -18.75
C ALA A 153 17.94 -0.84 -18.25
N THR A 154 17.43 -0.05 -19.19
CA THR A 154 16.83 1.25 -18.86
C THR A 154 15.46 1.10 -18.21
N GLU A 155 15.02 2.11 -17.47
CA GLU A 155 13.68 2.15 -16.86
C GLU A 155 12.56 1.89 -17.87
N GLU A 156 12.70 2.43 -19.10
CA GLU A 156 11.73 2.22 -20.19
C GLU A 156 11.67 0.74 -20.61
N GLN A 157 12.82 0.07 -20.74
CA GLN A 157 12.89 -1.34 -21.11
C GLN A 157 12.27 -2.24 -20.03
N VAL A 158 12.51 -1.92 -18.75
CA VAL A 158 11.93 -2.62 -17.60
C VAL A 158 10.42 -2.43 -17.59
N MET A 159 9.92 -1.22 -17.83
CA MET A 159 8.49 -0.94 -17.89
C MET A 159 7.80 -1.63 -19.07
N GLU A 160 8.45 -1.74 -20.21
CA GLU A 160 7.92 -2.42 -21.40
C GLU A 160 7.83 -3.92 -21.16
N ALA A 161 8.88 -4.55 -20.61
CA ALA A 161 8.90 -5.95 -20.23
C ALA A 161 7.84 -6.28 -19.18
N LEU A 162 7.64 -5.40 -18.19
CA LEU A 162 6.60 -5.55 -17.18
C LEU A 162 5.19 -5.52 -17.79
N LYS A 163 4.95 -4.60 -18.70
CA LYS A 163 3.66 -4.51 -19.43
C LYS A 163 3.41 -5.77 -20.27
N ALA A 164 4.44 -6.28 -20.94
CA ALA A 164 4.35 -7.52 -21.73
C ALA A 164 4.01 -8.71 -20.83
N CYS A 165 4.70 -8.88 -19.71
CA CYS A 165 4.47 -9.94 -18.73
C CYS A 165 3.06 -9.88 -18.12
N LEU A 166 2.56 -8.68 -17.81
CA LEU A 166 1.20 -8.48 -17.32
C LEU A 166 0.13 -8.82 -18.37
N ALA A 167 0.38 -8.48 -19.64
CA ALA A 167 -0.52 -8.82 -20.75
C ALA A 167 -0.58 -10.32 -20.98
N GLU A 168 0.56 -11.00 -20.94
CA GLU A 168 0.65 -12.47 -21.08
C GLU A 168 -0.05 -13.18 -19.90
N ASN A 169 0.18 -12.73 -18.67
CA ASN A 169 -0.50 -13.27 -17.49
C ASN A 169 -2.02 -13.07 -17.54
N ARG A 170 -2.47 -11.97 -18.13
CA ARG A 170 -3.91 -11.70 -18.34
C ARG A 170 -4.50 -12.65 -19.38
N SER A 171 -3.81 -12.88 -20.50
CA SER A 171 -4.25 -13.81 -21.53
C SER A 171 -4.28 -15.26 -21.04
N LEU A 172 -3.30 -15.68 -20.23
CA LEU A 172 -3.27 -17.00 -19.59
C LEU A 172 -4.43 -17.17 -18.61
N LYS A 173 -4.74 -16.17 -17.79
CA LYS A 173 -5.89 -16.21 -16.88
C LYS A 173 -7.24 -16.19 -17.60
N GLU A 174 -7.32 -15.56 -18.76
CA GLU A 174 -8.51 -15.60 -19.61
C GLU A 174 -8.64 -16.98 -20.30
N ALA A 175 -7.55 -17.59 -20.70
CA ALA A 175 -7.53 -18.96 -21.25
C ALA A 175 -7.90 -20.02 -20.18
N GLU A 176 -7.48 -19.84 -18.93
CA GLU A 176 -7.89 -20.71 -17.80
C GLU A 176 -9.39 -20.55 -17.43
N LYS A 177 -10.01 -19.42 -17.74
CA LYS A 177 -11.44 -19.18 -17.51
C LYS A 177 -12.35 -19.74 -18.58
N GLN A 178 -11.81 -20.13 -19.74
CA GLN A 178 -12.57 -20.93 -20.67
C GLN A 178 -12.71 -22.32 -20.05
N PRO A 179 -13.95 -22.80 -19.78
CA PRO A 179 -14.11 -24.18 -19.34
C PRO A 179 -13.42 -25.06 -20.37
N PRO A 180 -12.67 -26.10 -19.96
CA PRO A 180 -12.13 -27.03 -20.90
C PRO A 180 -13.29 -27.48 -21.76
N GLU A 181 -13.17 -27.29 -23.07
CA GLU A 181 -14.11 -27.87 -24.02
C GLU A 181 -14.33 -29.31 -23.56
N ASN A 182 -15.57 -29.67 -23.33
CA ASN A 182 -15.96 -30.91 -22.66
C ASN A 182 -15.64 -32.09 -23.57
N VAL A 183 -14.35 -32.23 -23.87
CA VAL A 183 -13.80 -33.30 -24.72
C VAL A 183 -13.62 -34.52 -23.81
N VAL A 184 -14.58 -35.39 -23.80
CA VAL A 184 -14.37 -36.75 -23.33
C VAL A 184 -13.47 -37.44 -24.35
N ALA A 185 -12.23 -36.96 -24.38
CA ALA A 185 -11.30 -37.35 -25.39
C ALA A 185 -10.41 -38.48 -24.90
N ASN A 186 -10.98 -39.60 -24.59
CA ASN A 186 -10.22 -40.82 -24.82
C ASN A 186 -10.53 -41.28 -26.23
N LYS A 187 -9.59 -41.12 -27.17
CA LYS A 187 -9.70 -41.57 -28.57
C LYS A 187 -10.25 -42.99 -28.66
N ALA A 188 -9.84 -43.87 -27.75
CA ALA A 188 -10.30 -45.24 -27.62
C ALA A 188 -11.81 -45.34 -27.29
N VAL A 189 -12.35 -44.47 -26.45
CA VAL A 189 -13.78 -44.46 -26.11
C VAL A 189 -14.62 -43.99 -27.30
N CYS A 190 -14.18 -42.97 -28.03
CA CYS A 190 -14.87 -42.51 -29.22
C CYS A 190 -14.84 -43.57 -30.32
N GLU A 191 -13.73 -44.27 -30.55
CA GLU A 191 -13.61 -45.36 -31.51
C GLU A 191 -14.51 -46.56 -31.17
N LEU A 192 -14.58 -46.94 -29.89
CA LEU A 192 -15.47 -48.02 -29.40
C LEU A 192 -16.96 -47.69 -29.60
N LEU A 193 -17.34 -46.40 -29.47
CA LEU A 193 -18.71 -45.94 -29.66
C LEU A 193 -19.03 -45.56 -31.12
N GLY A 194 -18.08 -45.68 -32.04
CA GLY A 194 -18.23 -45.32 -33.46
C GLY A 194 -18.34 -43.80 -33.68
N LEU A 195 -17.83 -42.99 -32.75
CA LEU A 195 -17.80 -41.55 -32.82
C LEU A 195 -16.44 -41.04 -33.35
N LYS A 196 -16.42 -39.83 -33.90
CA LYS A 196 -15.17 -39.21 -34.34
C LYS A 196 -14.32 -38.82 -33.12
N ALA A 197 -13.00 -38.92 -33.26
CA ALA A 197 -12.09 -38.46 -32.23
C ALA A 197 -12.37 -36.99 -31.88
N GLY A 198 -12.59 -36.67 -30.58
CA GLY A 198 -12.96 -35.34 -30.14
C GLY A 198 -14.47 -35.07 -30.06
N ALA A 199 -15.31 -36.11 -30.09
CA ALA A 199 -16.76 -35.96 -29.88
C ALA A 199 -17.08 -35.31 -28.52
N ALA A 200 -18.10 -34.47 -28.48
CA ALA A 200 -18.56 -33.83 -27.25
C ALA A 200 -19.11 -34.82 -26.22
N ALA A 201 -19.06 -34.52 -24.96
CA ALA A 201 -19.56 -35.38 -23.88
C ALA A 201 -21.05 -35.75 -24.08
N GLU A 202 -21.82 -34.83 -24.66
CA GLU A 202 -23.22 -35.02 -24.99
C GLU A 202 -23.42 -36.13 -26.04
N ASP A 203 -22.61 -36.17 -27.11
CA ASP A 203 -22.64 -37.17 -28.15
C ASP A 203 -22.24 -38.54 -27.60
N VAL A 204 -21.24 -38.58 -26.72
CA VAL A 204 -20.82 -39.82 -26.04
C VAL A 204 -21.91 -40.35 -25.14
N THR A 205 -22.57 -39.46 -24.38
CA THR A 205 -23.67 -39.82 -23.47
C THR A 205 -24.88 -40.33 -24.26
N ALA A 206 -25.26 -39.66 -25.35
CA ALA A 206 -26.35 -40.05 -26.19
C ALA A 206 -26.10 -41.46 -26.79
N LYS A 207 -24.85 -41.71 -27.27
CA LYS A 207 -24.50 -43.02 -27.84
C LYS A 207 -24.47 -44.17 -26.83
N ILE A 208 -24.08 -43.86 -25.58
CA ILE A 208 -24.15 -44.86 -24.48
C ILE A 208 -25.62 -45.17 -24.11
N MET A 209 -26.53 -44.18 -24.20
CA MET A 209 -27.96 -44.41 -23.93
C MET A 209 -28.65 -45.23 -25.05
N GLU A 210 -28.22 -45.09 -26.30
CA GLU A 210 -28.71 -45.92 -27.40
C GLU A 210 -28.31 -47.40 -27.29
N LEU A 211 -27.21 -47.70 -26.58
CA LEU A 211 -26.70 -49.05 -26.38
C LEU A 211 -27.27 -49.77 -25.15
N LYS A 212 -28.15 -49.11 -24.39
CA LYS A 212 -28.91 -49.66 -23.25
C LYS A 212 -30.28 -50.10 -23.68
#